data_a22632e91bd496d6d0a79462715e2e5a
#
_entry.id   a22632e91bd496d6d0a79462715e2e5a
#
_cell.length_a   1.000
_cell.length_b   1.000
_cell.length_c   1.000
_cell.angle_alpha   90.00
_cell.angle_beta   90.00
_cell.angle_gamma   90.00
#
_symmetry.space_group_name_H-M   'P 1'
#
loop_
_entity.id
_entity.type
_entity.pdbx_description
1 polymer ?
#
loop_
_entity_poly.entity_id
_entity_poly.type
_entity_poly.pdbx_seq_one_letter_code
_entity_poly.pdbx_strand_id
1 'polypeptide(L)'
;MFKTFTFFILTLIIAVSAVSDDDAYKDVDELIEKYGYTLEKHTVTVDGNILELHRIPNNDNKKVILIMHQFLTSSADFVSNGNQSLAFLLADENYDVWLGNARGNTYSRNHESLNPANDNEYWRFNLNDVAKVDLPEIIEYITTTTGAEEIFYVGHGQGSTLFYIMASELPDYKPPIKRMVGLAPMAHMDNMPNLFFRILNTVPTILGDGLDLKSIFGLLDLLFKSKLNDMFSKTENYIFAKLCDDEALLVELCAGFVNLIYGFDNGQIPRSKVPVMLSNAYAGSSFQQLKSYVDMYLNDGFAKNYKNLGNIDIPNAIFYGLNDWLISTTDIEHLADDLKNSLKLKYEIPGTDFTHISFLFGKDAKELVYEPLLEFLEGKDINA
;
A
#
# COMPACT_ATOMS: atom_id res chain seq x y z
N MET A 1 24.14 -31.65 24.20
CA MET A 1 22.73 -31.49 23.80
C MET A 1 22.46 -30.22 22.97
N PHE A 2 23.00 -29.06 23.34
CA PHE A 2 22.82 -27.82 22.54
C PHE A 2 23.46 -27.85 21.15
N LYS A 3 24.63 -28.42 20.98
CA LYS A 3 25.34 -28.50 19.68
C LYS A 3 24.67 -29.42 18.66
N THR A 4 23.92 -30.42 19.09
CA THR A 4 23.18 -31.34 18.23
C THR A 4 21.88 -30.71 17.71
N PHE A 5 21.27 -29.83 18.51
CA PHE A 5 20.03 -29.13 18.10
C PHE A 5 20.31 -28.06 17.04
N THR A 6 21.44 -27.33 17.17
CA THR A 6 21.89 -26.35 16.17
C THR A 6 22.26 -26.99 14.83
N PHE A 7 22.83 -28.21 14.88
CA PHE A 7 23.19 -28.94 13.66
C PHE A 7 21.95 -29.48 12.93
N PHE A 8 20.90 -29.86 13.66
CA PHE A 8 19.62 -30.30 13.06
C PHE A 8 18.84 -29.16 12.41
N ILE A 9 18.86 -27.96 13.00
CA ILE A 9 18.27 -26.77 12.40
C ILE A 9 19.05 -26.33 11.15
N LEU A 10 20.40 -26.39 11.19
CA LEU A 10 21.24 -26.04 10.03
C LEU A 10 21.09 -27.07 8.88
N THR A 11 20.92 -28.37 9.18
CA THR A 11 20.70 -29.39 8.15
C THR A 11 19.28 -29.39 7.59
N LEU A 12 18.28 -28.92 8.33
CA LEU A 12 16.94 -28.71 7.80
C LEU A 12 16.88 -27.54 6.81
N ILE A 13 17.73 -26.53 7.01
CA ILE A 13 17.84 -25.35 6.11
C ILE A 13 18.51 -25.72 4.78
N ILE A 14 19.33 -26.77 4.72
CA ILE A 14 20.09 -27.15 3.51
C ILE A 14 19.29 -28.13 2.61
N ALA A 15 18.22 -28.72 3.08
CA ALA A 15 17.46 -29.73 2.34
C ALA A 15 16.21 -29.19 1.59
N VAL A 16 15.99 -27.89 1.62
CA VAL A 16 14.87 -27.25 0.89
C VAL A 16 15.45 -26.47 -0.28
N SER A 17 15.76 -27.17 -1.36
CA SER A 17 16.02 -26.56 -2.68
C SER A 17 14.87 -26.89 -3.62
N ALA A 18 13.70 -26.41 -3.30
CA ALA A 18 12.66 -26.25 -4.28
C ALA A 18 12.58 -24.76 -4.63
N VAL A 19 12.35 -24.48 -5.88
CA VAL A 19 12.36 -23.14 -6.45
C VAL A 19 11.03 -22.51 -6.08
N SER A 20 11.03 -21.73 -4.99
CA SER A 20 10.01 -20.74 -4.77
C SER A 20 9.91 -19.82 -6.00
N ASP A 21 8.81 -19.13 -6.16
CA ASP A 21 8.70 -18.07 -7.15
C ASP A 21 9.92 -17.13 -6.98
N ASP A 22 10.82 -17.14 -7.97
CA ASP A 22 12.08 -16.38 -7.98
C ASP A 22 11.83 -14.86 -7.75
N ASP A 23 10.59 -14.41 -7.96
CA ASP A 23 10.15 -13.04 -7.70
C ASP A 23 10.26 -12.64 -6.23
N ALA A 24 10.18 -13.60 -5.29
CA ALA A 24 10.31 -13.32 -3.86
C ALA A 24 11.67 -12.72 -3.46
N TYR A 25 12.68 -12.82 -4.33
CA TYR A 25 14.04 -12.37 -4.05
C TYR A 25 14.48 -11.19 -4.93
N LYS A 26 13.57 -10.62 -5.71
CA LYS A 26 13.84 -9.53 -6.65
C LYS A 26 13.32 -8.18 -6.14
N ASP A 27 14.10 -7.16 -6.46
CA ASP A 27 13.70 -5.76 -6.31
C ASP A 27 12.73 -5.34 -7.41
N VAL A 28 12.13 -4.16 -7.26
CA VAL A 28 11.26 -3.56 -8.29
C VAL A 28 11.97 -3.46 -9.63
N ASP A 29 13.25 -3.06 -9.62
CA ASP A 29 14.09 -2.96 -10.81
C ASP A 29 14.19 -4.30 -11.54
N GLU A 30 14.59 -5.32 -10.78
CA GLU A 30 14.77 -6.67 -11.30
C GLU A 30 13.46 -7.29 -11.77
N LEU A 31 12.33 -6.97 -11.12
CA LEU A 31 11.02 -7.44 -11.54
C LEU A 31 10.57 -6.79 -12.85
N ILE A 32 10.68 -5.47 -12.98
CA ILE A 32 10.29 -4.74 -14.19
C ILE A 32 11.11 -5.26 -15.40
N GLU A 33 12.43 -5.40 -15.24
CA GLU A 33 13.30 -5.92 -16.30
C GLU A 33 13.04 -7.40 -16.61
N LYS A 34 12.80 -8.24 -15.59
CA LYS A 34 12.49 -9.67 -15.76
C LYS A 34 11.25 -9.88 -16.62
N TYR A 35 10.24 -9.05 -16.45
CA TYR A 35 9.00 -9.14 -17.21
C TYR A 35 9.03 -8.39 -18.55
N GLY A 36 10.21 -7.89 -18.95
CA GLY A 36 10.46 -7.35 -20.30
C GLY A 36 10.10 -5.88 -20.49
N TYR A 37 9.88 -5.16 -19.40
CA TYR A 37 9.59 -3.72 -19.45
C TYR A 37 10.86 -2.90 -19.22
N THR A 38 10.87 -1.68 -19.78
CA THR A 38 11.93 -0.70 -19.51
C THR A 38 11.66 0.00 -18.20
N LEU A 39 12.68 0.18 -17.37
CA LEU A 39 12.62 0.95 -16.14
C LEU A 39 13.35 2.28 -16.30
N GLU A 40 12.71 3.37 -15.87
CA GLU A 40 13.36 4.64 -15.56
C GLU A 40 13.21 4.93 -14.06
N LYS A 41 14.28 5.38 -13.42
CA LYS A 41 14.27 5.85 -12.04
C LYS A 41 14.34 7.36 -12.00
N HIS A 42 13.43 7.96 -11.24
CA HIS A 42 13.36 9.39 -11.04
C HIS A 42 13.43 9.72 -9.56
N THR A 43 13.90 10.90 -9.22
CA THR A 43 13.91 11.38 -7.83
C THR A 43 13.28 12.77 -7.75
N VAL A 44 12.48 12.97 -6.70
CA VAL A 44 11.87 14.25 -6.34
C VAL A 44 12.36 14.63 -4.96
N THR A 45 12.94 15.83 -4.82
CA THR A 45 13.37 16.32 -3.51
C THR A 45 12.30 17.22 -2.92
N VAL A 46 11.80 16.84 -1.74
CA VAL A 46 10.71 17.54 -1.05
C VAL A 46 11.13 17.79 0.40
N ASP A 47 11.28 19.03 0.80
CA ASP A 47 11.75 19.41 2.15
C ASP A 47 13.00 18.62 2.60
N GLY A 48 13.95 18.42 1.67
CA GLY A 48 15.16 17.66 1.88
C GLY A 48 14.99 16.13 1.78
N ASN A 49 13.76 15.59 1.76
CA ASN A 49 13.52 14.16 1.52
C ASN A 49 13.68 13.85 0.03
N ILE A 50 14.41 12.80 -0.29
CA ILE A 50 14.63 12.33 -1.66
C ILE A 50 13.72 11.16 -1.92
N LEU A 51 12.65 11.37 -2.70
CA LEU A 51 11.64 10.39 -3.03
C LEU A 51 11.97 9.75 -4.36
N GLU A 52 12.03 8.43 -4.42
CA GLU A 52 12.28 7.68 -5.66
C GLU A 52 10.96 7.27 -6.30
N LEU A 53 10.85 7.48 -7.60
CA LEU A 53 9.75 7.03 -8.45
C LEU A 53 10.28 6.02 -9.46
N HIS A 54 9.53 4.95 -9.70
CA HIS A 54 9.80 4.00 -10.77
C HIS A 54 8.86 4.30 -11.93
N ARG A 55 9.37 4.33 -13.16
CA ARG A 55 8.58 4.60 -14.35
C ARG A 55 8.75 3.47 -15.36
N ILE A 56 7.64 2.99 -15.88
CA ILE A 56 7.58 2.17 -17.10
C ILE A 56 7.15 3.13 -18.20
N PRO A 57 8.12 3.64 -19.01
CA PRO A 57 7.85 4.76 -19.91
C PRO A 57 7.04 4.35 -21.14
N ASN A 58 6.11 5.22 -21.55
CA ASN A 58 5.51 5.20 -22.86
C ASN A 58 5.55 6.60 -23.45
N ASN A 59 6.64 6.91 -24.16
CA ASN A 59 6.88 8.25 -24.70
C ASN A 59 5.97 8.61 -25.88
N ASP A 60 5.32 7.64 -26.52
CA ASP A 60 4.46 7.84 -27.67
C ASP A 60 3.01 8.19 -27.27
N ASN A 61 2.66 8.02 -26.01
CA ASN A 61 1.31 8.25 -25.50
C ASN A 61 1.28 9.20 -24.29
N LYS A 62 0.27 10.08 -24.28
CA LYS A 62 0.04 11.04 -23.19
C LYS A 62 -0.91 10.50 -22.09
N LYS A 63 -1.19 9.20 -22.07
CA LYS A 63 -1.95 8.58 -20.97
C LYS A 63 -1.01 8.31 -19.79
N VAL A 64 -0.70 9.34 -19.02
CA VAL A 64 0.18 9.23 -17.85
C VAL A 64 -0.65 8.81 -16.64
N ILE A 65 -0.16 7.85 -15.86
CA ILE A 65 -0.81 7.36 -14.65
C ILE A 65 0.17 7.28 -13.49
N LEU A 66 -0.23 7.83 -12.33
CA LEU A 66 0.47 7.66 -11.06
C LEU A 66 -0.25 6.60 -10.22
N ILE A 67 0.50 5.61 -9.71
CA ILE A 67 -0.02 4.59 -8.81
C ILE A 67 0.70 4.72 -7.46
N MET A 68 -0.08 4.80 -6.36
CA MET A 68 0.42 4.95 -4.99
C MET A 68 0.04 3.75 -4.13
N HIS A 69 1.05 3.22 -3.45
CA HIS A 69 0.97 1.99 -2.65
C HIS A 69 0.27 2.19 -1.29
N GLN A 70 -0.05 1.06 -0.64
CA GLN A 70 -0.62 1.03 0.69
C GLN A 70 0.40 1.34 1.80
N PHE A 71 -0.08 1.46 3.04
CA PHE A 71 0.76 1.71 4.21
C PHE A 71 1.77 0.58 4.43
N LEU A 72 3.01 0.92 4.80
CA LEU A 72 4.15 0.03 5.06
C LEU A 72 4.76 -0.67 3.84
N THR A 73 4.22 -0.51 2.65
CA THR A 73 4.72 -1.16 1.44
C THR A 73 5.46 -0.19 0.51
N SER A 74 5.58 -0.52 -0.75
CA SER A 74 6.28 0.25 -1.76
C SER A 74 5.69 0.04 -3.16
N SER A 75 6.29 0.63 -4.16
CA SER A 75 6.00 0.37 -5.57
C SER A 75 6.06 -1.11 -5.98
N ALA A 76 6.74 -1.95 -5.18
CA ALA A 76 6.77 -3.40 -5.36
C ALA A 76 5.37 -4.05 -5.40
N ASP A 77 4.41 -3.49 -4.68
CA ASP A 77 3.01 -3.96 -4.68
C ASP A 77 2.44 -4.13 -6.09
N PHE A 78 2.87 -3.28 -7.02
CA PHE A 78 2.28 -3.20 -8.36
C PHE A 78 3.04 -3.98 -9.44
N VAL A 79 4.16 -4.61 -9.08
CA VAL A 79 5.02 -5.39 -10.01
C VAL A 79 5.30 -6.82 -9.55
N SER A 80 4.80 -7.21 -8.36
CA SER A 80 5.15 -8.49 -7.73
C SER A 80 4.19 -9.65 -8.04
N ASN A 81 3.10 -9.41 -8.78
CA ASN A 81 2.15 -10.46 -9.17
C ASN A 81 2.48 -11.11 -10.52
N GLY A 82 3.74 -11.10 -10.94
CA GLY A 82 4.16 -11.63 -12.23
C GLY A 82 3.52 -10.83 -13.38
N ASN A 83 3.23 -11.52 -14.50
CA ASN A 83 2.59 -10.90 -15.66
C ASN A 83 1.19 -10.32 -15.37
N GLN A 84 0.57 -10.65 -14.25
CA GLN A 84 -0.73 -10.11 -13.85
C GLN A 84 -0.61 -8.85 -12.99
N SER A 85 0.57 -8.31 -12.81
CA SER A 85 0.80 -7.08 -12.05
C SER A 85 0.09 -5.89 -12.70
N LEU A 86 -0.55 -5.06 -11.88
CA LEU A 86 -1.30 -3.90 -12.35
C LEU A 86 -0.46 -2.94 -13.21
N ALA A 87 0.80 -2.70 -12.81
CA ALA A 87 1.69 -1.82 -13.56
C ALA A 87 1.96 -2.31 -14.98
N PHE A 88 2.14 -3.62 -15.15
CA PHE A 88 2.40 -4.22 -16.46
C PHE A 88 1.16 -4.20 -17.35
N LEU A 89 -0.01 -4.51 -16.79
CA LEU A 89 -1.27 -4.43 -17.54
C LEU A 89 -1.58 -3.01 -18.00
N LEU A 90 -1.30 -1.99 -17.18
CA LEU A 90 -1.44 -0.59 -17.59
C LEU A 90 -0.44 -0.21 -18.70
N ALA A 91 0.80 -0.68 -18.62
CA ALA A 91 1.80 -0.45 -19.64
C ALA A 91 1.39 -1.11 -20.98
N ASP A 92 0.83 -2.33 -20.95
CA ASP A 92 0.29 -3.02 -22.13
C ASP A 92 -0.90 -2.28 -22.76
N GLU A 93 -1.67 -1.55 -21.93
CA GLU A 93 -2.76 -0.66 -22.37
C GLU A 93 -2.27 0.74 -22.77
N ASN A 94 -0.98 0.85 -23.02
CA ASN A 94 -0.30 2.06 -23.49
C ASN A 94 -0.32 3.24 -22.49
N TYR A 95 -0.35 2.99 -21.19
CA TYR A 95 -0.09 4.03 -20.20
C TYR A 95 1.41 4.25 -19.99
N ASP A 96 1.80 5.48 -19.73
CA ASP A 96 3.08 5.86 -19.14
C ASP A 96 2.93 5.74 -17.64
N VAL A 97 3.44 4.64 -17.06
CA VAL A 97 3.14 4.21 -15.70
C VAL A 97 4.20 4.72 -14.71
N TRP A 98 3.76 5.49 -13.73
CA TRP A 98 4.59 5.98 -12.64
C TRP A 98 4.18 5.33 -11.33
N LEU A 99 5.12 4.73 -10.64
CA LEU A 99 4.95 4.08 -9.34
C LEU A 99 5.60 4.96 -8.28
N GLY A 100 4.78 5.56 -7.42
CA GLY A 100 5.27 6.40 -6.34
C GLY A 100 5.77 5.57 -5.15
N ASN A 101 6.71 6.14 -4.41
CA ASN A 101 7.20 5.62 -3.14
C ASN A 101 7.09 6.70 -2.07
N ALA A 102 6.28 6.45 -1.05
CA ALA A 102 6.11 7.38 0.07
C ALA A 102 7.41 7.51 0.88
N ARG A 103 7.67 8.72 1.43
CA ARG A 103 8.86 8.96 2.27
C ARG A 103 8.99 7.93 3.39
N GLY A 104 10.20 7.50 3.65
CA GLY A 104 10.55 6.54 4.69
C GLY A 104 10.46 5.07 4.28
N ASN A 105 9.89 4.74 3.11
CA ASN A 105 9.96 3.37 2.62
C ASN A 105 11.36 3.04 2.05
N THR A 106 11.59 1.81 1.67
CA THR A 106 12.90 1.31 1.22
C THR A 106 13.52 2.14 0.09
N TYR A 107 12.71 2.66 -0.83
CA TYR A 107 13.18 3.42 -2.00
C TYR A 107 13.28 4.93 -1.72
N SER A 108 12.46 5.46 -0.82
CA SER A 108 12.36 6.90 -0.50
C SER A 108 12.83 7.21 0.93
N ARG A 109 14.02 6.72 1.30
CA ARG A 109 14.60 6.85 2.65
C ARG A 109 15.82 7.77 2.71
N ASN A 110 16.15 8.42 1.63
CA ASN A 110 17.26 9.35 1.59
C ASN A 110 16.83 10.78 1.94
N HIS A 111 17.75 11.57 2.49
CA HIS A 111 17.54 12.96 2.84
C HIS A 111 18.83 13.76 2.63
N GLU A 112 18.73 15.03 2.21
CA GLU A 112 19.88 15.87 1.92
C GLU A 112 20.79 16.14 3.13
N SER A 113 20.25 16.18 4.34
CA SER A 113 20.97 16.55 5.55
C SER A 113 20.79 15.60 6.74
N LEU A 114 19.70 14.83 6.82
CA LEU A 114 19.43 13.90 7.90
C LEU A 114 19.83 12.47 7.52
N ASN A 115 20.36 11.73 8.48
CA ASN A 115 20.67 10.31 8.31
C ASN A 115 19.55 9.45 8.92
N PRO A 116 18.74 8.73 8.12
CA PRO A 116 17.63 7.91 8.61
C PRO A 116 18.05 6.86 9.65
N ALA A 117 19.30 6.39 9.61
CA ALA A 117 19.78 5.40 10.57
C ALA A 117 20.02 6.00 11.97
N ASN A 118 20.39 7.29 12.05
CA ASN A 118 20.87 7.90 13.29
C ASN A 118 20.00 9.08 13.77
N ASP A 119 19.32 9.77 12.87
CA ASP A 119 18.58 10.98 13.18
C ASP A 119 17.09 10.69 13.34
N ASN A 120 16.60 10.70 14.58
CA ASN A 120 15.18 10.50 14.86
C ASN A 120 14.31 11.61 14.27
N GLU A 121 14.86 12.79 13.99
CA GLU A 121 14.16 13.91 13.35
C GLU A 121 13.63 13.53 11.96
N TYR A 122 14.37 12.72 11.20
CA TYR A 122 13.94 12.20 9.90
C TYR A 122 12.56 11.50 9.97
N TRP A 123 12.27 10.77 11.06
CA TRP A 123 11.08 9.93 11.21
C TRP A 123 9.87 10.67 11.79
N ARG A 124 9.94 11.99 11.98
CA ARG A 124 8.84 12.76 12.58
C ARG A 124 7.72 13.14 11.62
N PHE A 125 7.75 12.65 10.40
CA PHE A 125 6.69 12.90 9.43
C PHE A 125 5.45 12.02 9.70
N ASN A 126 4.29 12.56 9.37
CA ASN A 126 2.99 11.92 9.51
C ASN A 126 2.25 11.81 8.17
N LEU A 127 1.02 11.35 8.18
CA LEU A 127 0.22 11.16 6.98
C LEU A 127 -0.06 12.46 6.22
N ASN A 128 -0.23 13.60 6.93
CA ASN A 128 -0.44 14.89 6.29
C ASN A 128 0.80 15.38 5.54
N ASP A 129 2.00 15.10 6.05
CA ASP A 129 3.24 15.49 5.36
C ASP A 129 3.32 14.78 4.01
N VAL A 130 3.00 13.50 3.96
CA VAL A 130 2.99 12.74 2.70
C VAL A 130 1.87 13.21 1.75
N ALA A 131 0.67 13.46 2.30
CA ALA A 131 -0.48 13.81 1.47
C ALA A 131 -0.44 15.25 0.94
N LYS A 132 0.00 16.22 1.76
CA LYS A 132 -0.11 17.65 1.45
C LYS A 132 1.18 18.28 0.96
N VAL A 133 2.29 17.60 1.15
CA VAL A 133 3.63 18.09 0.77
C VAL A 133 4.22 17.20 -0.32
N ASP A 134 4.38 15.88 -0.07
CA ASP A 134 5.02 14.99 -1.04
C ASP A 134 4.19 14.76 -2.30
N LEU A 135 2.92 14.43 -2.13
CA LEU A 135 2.08 14.03 -3.26
C LEU A 135 1.87 15.14 -4.29
N PRO A 136 1.63 16.42 -3.92
CA PRO A 136 1.62 17.52 -4.88
C PRO A 136 2.91 17.64 -5.68
N GLU A 137 4.06 17.58 -5.04
CA GLU A 137 5.38 17.69 -5.68
C GLU A 137 5.67 16.52 -6.64
N ILE A 138 5.25 15.31 -6.26
CA ILE A 138 5.32 14.13 -7.14
C ILE A 138 4.48 14.36 -8.40
N ILE A 139 3.25 14.83 -8.26
CA ILE A 139 2.33 15.09 -9.38
C ILE A 139 2.90 16.18 -10.29
N GLU A 140 3.41 17.28 -9.72
CA GLU A 140 4.03 18.36 -10.49
C GLU A 140 5.28 17.90 -11.24
N TYR A 141 6.12 17.09 -10.60
CA TYR A 141 7.28 16.49 -11.24
C TYR A 141 6.91 15.63 -12.45
N ILE A 142 5.90 14.76 -12.28
CA ILE A 142 5.44 13.87 -13.35
C ILE A 142 4.88 14.67 -14.52
N THR A 143 4.00 15.63 -14.26
CA THR A 143 3.40 16.45 -15.33
C THR A 143 4.45 17.30 -16.05
N THR A 144 5.40 17.87 -15.33
CA THR A 144 6.52 18.63 -15.91
C THR A 144 7.42 17.73 -16.77
N THR A 145 7.74 16.52 -16.27
CA THR A 145 8.64 15.59 -16.98
C THR A 145 8.00 15.01 -18.24
N THR A 146 6.71 14.71 -18.21
CA THR A 146 5.97 14.10 -19.33
C THR A 146 5.35 15.12 -20.27
N GLY A 147 5.18 16.36 -19.83
CA GLY A 147 4.40 17.39 -20.52
C GLY A 147 2.90 17.09 -20.60
N ALA A 148 2.40 16.21 -19.73
CA ALA A 148 0.98 15.89 -19.64
C ALA A 148 0.22 17.05 -18.95
N GLU A 149 -0.91 17.47 -19.54
CA GLU A 149 -1.79 18.48 -18.93
C GLU A 149 -2.56 17.91 -17.75
N GLU A 150 -2.93 16.63 -17.82
CA GLU A 150 -3.63 15.86 -16.78
C GLU A 150 -3.08 14.43 -16.73
N ILE A 151 -3.12 13.85 -15.54
CA ILE A 151 -2.73 12.45 -15.31
C ILE A 151 -3.89 11.65 -14.71
N PHE A 152 -3.83 10.34 -14.77
CA PHE A 152 -4.68 9.44 -14.01
C PHE A 152 -4.03 9.12 -12.67
N TYR A 153 -4.85 8.78 -11.67
CA TYR A 153 -4.36 8.39 -10.34
C TYR A 153 -5.03 7.10 -9.87
N VAL A 154 -4.24 6.17 -9.39
CA VAL A 154 -4.72 4.97 -8.70
C VAL A 154 -4.06 4.88 -7.33
N GLY A 155 -4.86 4.79 -6.28
CA GLY A 155 -4.37 4.59 -4.92
C GLY A 155 -4.84 3.26 -4.36
N HIS A 156 -3.94 2.46 -3.79
CA HIS A 156 -4.32 1.29 -3.01
C HIS A 156 -4.18 1.61 -1.51
N GLY A 157 -5.20 1.30 -0.71
CA GLY A 157 -5.20 1.56 0.72
C GLY A 157 -4.79 3.00 1.06
N GLN A 158 -3.60 3.20 1.64
CA GLN A 158 -3.03 4.52 1.94
C GLN A 158 -2.94 5.42 0.71
N GLY A 159 -2.58 4.88 -0.47
CA GLY A 159 -2.48 5.69 -1.68
C GLY A 159 -3.79 6.43 -1.98
N SER A 160 -4.94 5.81 -1.72
CA SER A 160 -6.25 6.48 -1.80
C SER A 160 -6.43 7.55 -0.72
N THR A 161 -6.04 7.24 0.51
CA THR A 161 -6.13 8.18 1.65
C THR A 161 -5.33 9.46 1.37
N LEU A 162 -4.12 9.33 0.83
CA LEU A 162 -3.26 10.47 0.47
C LEU A 162 -3.95 11.39 -0.54
N PHE A 163 -4.57 10.81 -1.57
CA PHE A 163 -5.32 11.59 -2.56
C PHE A 163 -6.49 12.35 -1.90
N TYR A 164 -7.30 11.68 -1.09
CA TYR A 164 -8.45 12.32 -0.45
C TYR A 164 -8.04 13.46 0.47
N ILE A 165 -6.99 13.28 1.26
CA ILE A 165 -6.44 14.35 2.11
C ILE A 165 -5.92 15.52 1.27
N MET A 166 -5.12 15.25 0.25
CA MET A 166 -4.59 16.28 -0.65
C MET A 166 -5.72 17.08 -1.30
N ALA A 167 -6.65 16.40 -1.94
CA ALA A 167 -7.69 17.04 -2.74
C ALA A 167 -8.75 17.77 -1.89
N SER A 168 -8.97 17.36 -0.63
CA SER A 168 -9.92 18.02 0.27
C SER A 168 -9.31 19.15 1.09
N GLU A 169 -8.03 19.04 1.48
CA GLU A 169 -7.42 19.93 2.47
C GLU A 169 -6.47 20.98 1.87
N LEU A 170 -6.26 20.96 0.56
CA LEU A 170 -5.52 21.96 -0.19
C LEU A 170 -6.45 22.71 -1.15
N PRO A 171 -7.31 23.63 -0.64
CA PRO A 171 -8.39 24.23 -1.44
C PRO A 171 -7.90 25.06 -2.63
N ASP A 172 -6.70 25.64 -2.54
CA ASP A 172 -6.08 26.44 -3.59
C ASP A 172 -5.28 25.60 -4.60
N TYR A 173 -5.02 24.33 -4.29
CA TYR A 173 -4.33 23.39 -5.17
C TYR A 173 -5.35 22.64 -6.03
N LYS A 174 -5.20 22.76 -7.34
CA LYS A 174 -5.99 22.02 -8.32
C LYS A 174 -5.10 20.96 -8.96
N PRO A 175 -5.06 19.74 -8.37
CA PRO A 175 -4.21 18.71 -8.93
C PRO A 175 -4.65 18.38 -10.36
N PRO A 176 -3.72 18.27 -11.30
CA PRO A 176 -4.01 17.96 -12.69
C PRO A 176 -4.33 16.45 -12.83
N ILE A 177 -5.39 16.01 -12.17
CA ILE A 177 -5.84 14.62 -12.15
C ILE A 177 -7.17 14.51 -12.88
N LYS A 178 -7.19 13.75 -13.94
CA LYS A 178 -8.35 13.52 -14.79
C LYS A 178 -9.39 12.62 -14.16
N ARG A 179 -8.96 11.52 -13.56
CA ARG A 179 -9.77 10.53 -12.83
C ARG A 179 -8.95 9.89 -11.74
N MET A 180 -9.62 9.50 -10.65
CA MET A 180 -9.03 8.80 -9.52
C MET A 180 -9.74 7.47 -9.30
N VAL A 181 -8.97 6.42 -9.05
CA VAL A 181 -9.48 5.11 -8.61
C VAL A 181 -8.88 4.77 -7.25
N GLY A 182 -9.75 4.57 -6.27
CA GLY A 182 -9.40 4.04 -4.95
C GLY A 182 -9.63 2.54 -4.89
N LEU A 183 -8.55 1.78 -4.77
CA LEU A 183 -8.59 0.34 -4.49
C LEU A 183 -8.54 0.15 -2.99
N ALA A 184 -9.59 -0.42 -2.41
CA ALA A 184 -9.69 -0.63 -0.97
C ALA A 184 -9.28 0.61 -0.14
N PRO A 185 -9.94 1.78 -0.32
CA PRO A 185 -9.48 3.04 0.26
C PRO A 185 -9.59 3.06 1.78
N MET A 186 -8.46 3.32 2.46
CA MET A 186 -8.38 3.42 3.92
C MET A 186 -8.65 4.86 4.38
N ALA A 187 -9.91 5.30 4.29
CA ALA A 187 -10.34 6.62 4.74
C ALA A 187 -11.06 6.53 6.09
N HIS A 188 -12.37 6.30 6.12
CA HIS A 188 -13.04 5.94 7.36
C HIS A 188 -12.58 4.56 7.82
N MET A 189 -12.32 4.39 9.12
CA MET A 189 -11.77 3.15 9.68
C MET A 189 -12.38 2.78 11.06
N ASP A 190 -13.35 3.52 11.52
CA ASP A 190 -13.99 3.32 12.82
C ASP A 190 -14.82 2.02 12.91
N ASN A 191 -15.20 1.45 11.76
CA ASN A 191 -15.90 0.16 11.67
C ASN A 191 -15.00 -0.98 11.17
N MET A 192 -13.66 -0.78 11.17
CA MET A 192 -12.70 -1.79 10.70
C MET A 192 -12.90 -3.14 11.39
N PRO A 193 -13.11 -4.23 10.62
CA PRO A 193 -13.37 -5.55 11.21
C PRO A 193 -12.12 -6.27 11.74
N ASN A 194 -10.91 -5.73 11.53
CA ASN A 194 -9.65 -6.39 11.82
C ASN A 194 -9.54 -6.85 13.28
N LEU A 195 -9.35 -8.16 13.45
CA LEU A 195 -9.27 -8.81 14.76
C LEU A 195 -8.09 -8.30 15.60
N PHE A 196 -6.95 -8.00 14.99
CA PHE A 196 -5.77 -7.49 15.68
C PHE A 196 -6.05 -6.13 16.36
N PHE A 197 -6.63 -5.20 15.64
CA PHE A 197 -7.02 -3.90 16.21
C PHE A 197 -8.13 -4.03 17.26
N ARG A 198 -9.08 -4.96 17.05
CA ARG A 198 -10.13 -5.26 18.05
C ARG A 198 -9.54 -5.83 19.34
N ILE A 199 -8.59 -6.75 19.26
CA ILE A 199 -7.88 -7.31 20.43
C ILE A 199 -7.09 -6.18 21.12
N LEU A 200 -6.32 -5.40 20.38
CA LEU A 200 -5.59 -4.27 20.95
C LEU A 200 -6.50 -3.29 21.68
N ASN A 201 -7.71 -3.06 21.18
CA ASN A 201 -8.68 -2.17 21.83
C ASN A 201 -9.30 -2.78 23.11
N THR A 202 -9.29 -4.12 23.25
CA THR A 202 -9.80 -4.79 24.47
C THR A 202 -8.76 -4.99 25.56
N VAL A 203 -7.46 -4.89 25.25
CA VAL A 203 -6.35 -5.05 26.20
C VAL A 203 -6.45 -4.05 27.37
N PRO A 204 -6.75 -2.76 27.17
CA PRO A 204 -6.90 -1.80 28.27
C PRO A 204 -8.01 -2.17 29.26
N THR A 205 -9.14 -2.70 28.77
CA THR A 205 -10.25 -3.15 29.62
C THR A 205 -9.89 -4.35 30.50
N ILE A 206 -8.91 -5.15 30.09
CA ILE A 206 -8.45 -6.34 30.82
C ILE A 206 -7.36 -5.97 31.84
N LEU A 207 -6.50 -5.01 31.51
CA LEU A 207 -5.32 -4.66 32.31
C LEU A 207 -5.53 -3.49 33.28
N GLY A 208 -6.71 -2.84 33.26
CA GLY A 208 -7.09 -1.73 34.15
C GLY A 208 -6.84 -0.34 33.59
N ASP A 209 -7.45 0.68 34.23
CA ASP A 209 -7.62 2.05 33.73
C ASP A 209 -6.35 2.88 33.45
N GLY A 210 -5.17 2.28 33.40
CA GLY A 210 -3.89 2.98 33.21
C GLY A 210 -3.22 2.78 31.84
N LEU A 211 -3.72 1.86 31.00
CA LEU A 211 -3.10 1.51 29.73
C LEU A 211 -4.15 1.63 28.61
N ASP A 212 -4.32 2.82 28.06
CA ASP A 212 -5.06 2.98 26.81
C ASP A 212 -4.17 2.68 25.58
N LEU A 213 -4.79 2.45 24.44
CA LEU A 213 -4.08 2.20 23.17
C LEU A 213 -3.10 3.32 22.83
N LYS A 214 -3.43 4.59 23.14
CA LYS A 214 -2.55 5.73 22.93
C LYS A 214 -1.28 5.63 23.78
N SER A 215 -1.41 5.15 25.01
CA SER A 215 -0.27 4.92 25.92
C SER A 215 0.60 3.76 25.46
N ILE A 216 0.00 2.68 24.97
CA ILE A 216 0.72 1.54 24.38
C ILE A 216 1.49 1.99 23.14
N PHE A 217 0.86 2.71 22.23
CA PHE A 217 1.52 3.24 21.04
C PHE A 217 2.56 4.32 21.39
N GLY A 218 2.33 5.14 22.41
CA GLY A 218 3.34 6.07 22.92
C GLY A 218 4.57 5.36 23.49
N LEU A 219 4.37 4.22 24.17
CA LEU A 219 5.48 3.38 24.66
C LEU A 219 6.22 2.70 23.49
N LEU A 220 5.50 2.20 22.50
CA LEU A 220 6.08 1.63 21.29
C LEU A 220 6.87 2.68 20.50
N ASP A 221 6.34 3.90 20.35
CA ASP A 221 7.06 5.02 19.72
C ASP A 221 8.39 5.32 20.45
N LEU A 222 8.36 5.32 21.78
CA LEU A 222 9.56 5.51 22.59
C LEU A 222 10.56 4.36 22.41
N LEU A 223 10.08 3.10 22.39
CA LEU A 223 10.92 1.91 22.24
C LEU A 223 11.55 1.81 20.84
N PHE A 224 10.78 2.08 19.81
CA PHE A 224 11.22 2.01 18.41
C PHE A 224 11.80 3.34 17.89
N LYS A 225 11.90 4.37 18.75
CA LYS A 225 12.50 5.68 18.42
C LYS A 225 11.93 6.27 17.14
N SER A 226 10.61 6.19 16.97
CA SER A 226 9.88 6.63 15.79
C SER A 226 10.17 5.86 14.48
N LYS A 227 10.89 4.73 14.57
CA LYS A 227 11.30 3.92 13.42
C LYS A 227 10.51 2.62 13.37
N LEU A 228 9.53 2.51 12.49
CA LEU A 228 8.91 1.22 12.18
C LEU A 228 9.82 0.30 11.35
N ASN A 229 10.83 0.87 10.71
CA ASN A 229 11.73 0.15 9.80
C ASN A 229 12.70 -0.82 10.48
N ASP A 230 12.99 -0.61 11.77
CA ASP A 230 13.91 -1.49 12.49
C ASP A 230 13.21 -2.79 12.94
N MET A 231 11.91 -2.93 12.67
CA MET A 231 11.19 -4.17 12.97
C MET A 231 11.55 -5.30 12.02
N PHE A 232 11.82 -4.98 10.74
CA PHE A 232 12.20 -5.98 9.74
C PHE A 232 13.14 -5.38 8.70
N SER A 233 14.36 -5.91 8.60
CA SER A 233 15.29 -5.59 7.52
C SER A 233 14.94 -6.37 6.24
N LYS A 234 15.45 -5.94 5.09
CA LYS A 234 15.33 -6.69 3.82
C LYS A 234 15.80 -8.14 3.98
N THR A 235 16.86 -8.36 4.77
CA THR A 235 17.38 -9.70 5.06
C THR A 235 16.38 -10.54 5.86
N GLU A 236 15.70 -9.97 6.83
CA GLU A 236 14.69 -10.66 7.63
C GLU A 236 13.46 -10.97 6.78
N ASN A 237 13.02 -10.06 5.92
CA ASN A 237 11.94 -10.31 4.97
C ASN A 237 12.27 -11.51 4.05
N TYR A 238 13.50 -11.61 3.55
CA TYR A 238 13.95 -12.74 2.75
C TYR A 238 14.00 -14.06 3.54
N ILE A 239 14.40 -14.01 4.81
CA ILE A 239 14.36 -15.20 5.67
C ILE A 239 12.92 -15.64 5.89
N PHE A 240 12.01 -14.71 6.16
CA PHE A 240 10.58 -15.03 6.28
C PHE A 240 10.00 -15.58 4.99
N ALA A 241 10.29 -14.96 3.83
CA ALA A 241 9.88 -15.46 2.53
C ALA A 241 10.34 -16.90 2.30
N LYS A 242 11.60 -17.21 2.64
CA LYS A 242 12.14 -18.56 2.51
C LYS A 242 11.53 -19.58 3.48
N LEU A 243 11.15 -19.17 4.68
CA LEU A 243 10.44 -20.03 5.63
C LEU A 243 8.99 -20.29 5.21
N CYS A 244 8.44 -19.41 4.39
CA CYS A 244 7.06 -19.43 3.90
C CYS A 244 6.96 -19.83 2.43
N ASP A 245 8.02 -20.39 1.86
CA ASP A 245 8.06 -20.95 0.51
C ASP A 245 6.87 -21.91 0.31
N ASP A 246 6.31 -21.98 -0.90
CA ASP A 246 5.11 -22.77 -1.21
C ASP A 246 5.28 -24.27 -0.99
N GLU A 247 6.51 -24.79 -1.07
CA GLU A 247 6.85 -26.16 -0.70
C GLU A 247 7.26 -26.30 0.79
N ALA A 248 7.34 -25.21 1.54
CA ALA A 248 7.73 -25.26 2.94
C ALA A 248 6.57 -25.73 3.82
N LEU A 249 6.90 -26.49 4.90
CA LEU A 249 5.93 -26.92 5.89
C LEU A 249 5.16 -25.78 6.55
N LEU A 250 5.71 -24.57 6.51
CA LEU A 250 5.17 -23.38 7.19
C LEU A 250 4.29 -22.50 6.28
N VAL A 251 4.15 -22.79 4.99
CA VAL A 251 3.38 -21.95 4.06
C VAL A 251 1.95 -21.70 4.54
N GLU A 252 1.27 -22.70 5.08
CA GLU A 252 -0.09 -22.55 5.59
C GLU A 252 -0.17 -21.65 6.84
N LEU A 253 0.86 -21.69 7.70
CA LEU A 253 0.95 -20.77 8.83
C LEU A 253 1.19 -19.33 8.36
N CYS A 254 2.03 -19.15 7.36
CA CYS A 254 2.32 -17.85 6.76
C CYS A 254 1.08 -17.27 6.05
N ALA A 255 0.39 -18.09 5.26
CA ALA A 255 -0.87 -17.70 4.64
C ALA A 255 -1.93 -17.37 5.70
N GLY A 256 -2.00 -18.15 6.78
CA GLY A 256 -2.86 -17.86 7.93
C GLY A 256 -2.55 -16.51 8.58
N PHE A 257 -1.27 -16.13 8.67
CA PHE A 257 -0.87 -14.82 9.18
C PHE A 257 -1.29 -13.68 8.24
N VAL A 258 -1.09 -13.84 6.93
CA VAL A 258 -1.58 -12.88 5.92
C VAL A 258 -3.09 -12.73 6.03
N ASN A 259 -3.82 -13.84 6.12
CA ASN A 259 -5.27 -13.85 6.25
C ASN A 259 -5.76 -13.17 7.54
N LEU A 260 -5.00 -13.25 8.63
CA LEU A 260 -5.34 -12.58 9.89
C LEU A 260 -5.26 -11.06 9.77
N ILE A 261 -4.39 -10.55 8.89
CA ILE A 261 -4.23 -9.11 8.67
C ILE A 261 -5.26 -8.61 7.65
N TYR A 262 -5.40 -9.28 6.52
CA TYR A 262 -6.10 -8.76 5.35
C TYR A 262 -7.50 -9.34 5.14
N GLY A 263 -7.83 -10.46 5.80
CA GLY A 263 -9.06 -11.23 5.61
C GLY A 263 -8.79 -12.63 5.04
N PHE A 264 -9.72 -13.56 5.19
CA PHE A 264 -9.58 -14.94 4.69
C PHE A 264 -9.95 -15.02 3.21
N ASP A 265 -8.96 -15.21 2.36
CA ASP A 265 -9.06 -15.09 0.91
C ASP A 265 -9.71 -16.28 0.19
N ASN A 266 -10.03 -17.38 0.90
CA ASN A 266 -10.64 -18.61 0.37
C ASN A 266 -9.97 -19.13 -0.93
N GLY A 267 -8.65 -18.91 -1.08
CA GLY A 267 -7.87 -19.36 -2.24
C GLY A 267 -7.83 -18.37 -3.42
N GLN A 268 -8.14 -17.10 -3.19
CA GLN A 268 -7.87 -16.04 -4.14
C GLN A 268 -6.38 -15.80 -4.32
N ILE A 269 -5.59 -15.94 -3.24
CA ILE A 269 -4.14 -15.74 -3.29
C ILE A 269 -3.45 -17.10 -3.46
N PRO A 270 -2.76 -17.34 -4.59
CA PRO A 270 -1.96 -18.54 -4.78
C PRO A 270 -0.88 -18.66 -3.69
N ARG A 271 -0.66 -19.85 -3.17
CA ARG A 271 0.35 -20.09 -2.11
C ARG A 271 1.76 -19.68 -2.54
N SER A 272 2.08 -19.84 -3.82
CA SER A 272 3.35 -19.36 -4.40
C SER A 272 3.58 -17.85 -4.27
N LYS A 273 2.51 -17.05 -4.10
CA LYS A 273 2.63 -15.60 -3.91
C LYS A 273 2.86 -15.17 -2.46
N VAL A 274 2.65 -16.07 -1.49
CA VAL A 274 2.89 -15.77 -0.07
C VAL A 274 4.35 -15.36 0.20
N PRO A 275 5.37 -16.06 -0.30
CA PRO A 275 6.77 -15.62 -0.15
C PRO A 275 7.03 -14.25 -0.79
N VAL A 276 6.48 -13.99 -1.98
CA VAL A 276 6.62 -12.71 -2.69
C VAL A 276 6.01 -11.55 -1.90
N MET A 277 4.82 -11.78 -1.33
CA MET A 277 4.15 -10.80 -0.47
C MET A 277 4.98 -10.48 0.78
N LEU A 278 5.52 -11.51 1.43
CA LEU A 278 6.29 -11.35 2.67
C LEU A 278 7.66 -10.72 2.44
N SER A 279 8.30 -10.97 1.30
CA SER A 279 9.58 -10.34 0.96
C SER A 279 9.45 -8.84 0.69
N ASN A 280 8.31 -8.41 0.17
CA ASN A 280 7.99 -7.02 -0.14
C ASN A 280 7.15 -6.31 0.94
N ALA A 281 6.65 -7.07 1.94
CA ALA A 281 6.02 -6.51 3.12
C ALA A 281 7.03 -5.66 3.91
N TYR A 282 6.56 -4.66 4.63
CA TYR A 282 7.38 -3.82 5.51
C TYR A 282 8.53 -3.07 4.80
N ALA A 283 8.20 -2.39 3.70
CA ALA A 283 9.15 -1.48 3.07
C ALA A 283 9.48 -0.26 3.95
N GLY A 284 8.67 0.00 4.96
CA GLY A 284 8.91 0.99 6.00
C GLY A 284 7.97 2.18 5.96
N SER A 285 7.90 2.84 7.13
CA SER A 285 7.15 4.09 7.36
C SER A 285 7.57 4.70 8.69
N SER A 286 7.04 5.90 9.03
CA SER A 286 7.19 6.50 10.35
C SER A 286 6.15 5.96 11.34
N PHE A 287 6.50 6.03 12.61
CA PHE A 287 5.56 5.73 13.68
C PHE A 287 4.42 6.75 13.77
N GLN A 288 4.66 7.99 13.34
CA GLN A 288 3.65 9.03 13.29
C GLN A 288 2.55 8.75 12.24
N GLN A 289 2.89 8.11 11.12
CA GLN A 289 1.87 7.64 10.19
C GLN A 289 1.00 6.53 10.80
N LEU A 290 1.60 5.54 11.47
CA LEU A 290 0.84 4.51 12.19
C LEU A 290 -0.10 5.15 13.22
N LYS A 291 0.37 6.16 13.96
CA LYS A 291 -0.46 6.89 14.92
C LYS A 291 -1.63 7.59 14.25
N SER A 292 -1.46 8.12 13.04
CA SER A 292 -2.57 8.71 12.27
C SER A 292 -3.66 7.67 11.99
N TYR A 293 -3.30 6.45 11.59
CA TYR A 293 -4.25 5.35 11.36
C TYR A 293 -4.95 4.89 12.66
N VAL A 294 -4.20 4.79 13.76
CA VAL A 294 -4.78 4.49 15.07
C VAL A 294 -5.80 5.55 15.49
N ASP A 295 -5.52 6.81 15.22
CA ASP A 295 -6.44 7.92 15.50
C ASP A 295 -7.71 7.86 14.61
N MET A 296 -7.57 7.47 13.34
CA MET A 296 -8.69 7.20 12.45
C MET A 296 -9.59 6.07 12.97
N TYR A 297 -8.99 4.98 13.42
CA TYR A 297 -9.70 3.83 13.96
C TYR A 297 -10.42 4.12 15.28
N LEU A 298 -9.74 4.80 16.23
CA LEU A 298 -10.27 4.97 17.59
C LEU A 298 -11.23 6.15 17.76
N ASN A 299 -11.06 7.21 16.97
CA ASN A 299 -11.67 8.49 17.22
C ASN A 299 -12.53 8.98 16.06
N ASP A 300 -12.84 8.13 15.09
CA ASP A 300 -13.41 8.59 13.82
C ASP A 300 -12.57 9.77 13.26
N GLY A 301 -11.25 9.54 13.29
CA GLY A 301 -10.27 10.60 13.05
C GLY A 301 -10.31 11.13 11.64
N PHE A 302 -10.74 10.32 10.65
CA PHE A 302 -10.84 10.76 9.28
C PHE A 302 -11.95 11.80 9.12
N ALA A 303 -13.18 11.49 9.50
CA ALA A 303 -14.31 12.42 9.43
C ALA A 303 -14.11 13.67 10.27
N LYS A 304 -13.41 13.56 11.41
CA LYS A 304 -13.11 14.72 12.27
C LYS A 304 -12.05 15.65 11.69
N ASN A 305 -11.04 15.09 11.03
CA ASN A 305 -9.89 15.84 10.55
C ASN A 305 -10.02 16.31 9.10
N TYR A 306 -10.78 15.59 8.25
CA TYR A 306 -10.88 15.84 6.81
C TYR A 306 -12.34 16.04 6.40
N LYS A 307 -12.84 17.26 6.64
CA LYS A 307 -14.28 17.60 6.48
C LYS A 307 -14.67 18.07 5.09
N ASN A 308 -13.71 18.28 4.21
CA ASN A 308 -13.91 18.95 2.93
C ASN A 308 -13.99 17.99 1.73
N LEU A 309 -14.20 16.70 1.96
CA LEU A 309 -14.26 15.67 0.89
C LEU A 309 -15.32 15.98 -0.17
N GLY A 310 -16.44 16.58 0.24
CA GLY A 310 -17.50 17.03 -0.67
C GLY A 310 -17.07 18.14 -1.65
N ASN A 311 -15.93 18.78 -1.45
CA ASN A 311 -15.37 19.79 -2.35
C ASN A 311 -14.52 19.18 -3.47
N ILE A 312 -14.23 17.89 -3.40
CA ILE A 312 -13.49 17.19 -4.47
C ILE A 312 -14.36 17.17 -5.71
N ASP A 313 -13.85 17.68 -6.82
CA ASP A 313 -14.52 17.74 -8.13
C ASP A 313 -13.97 16.74 -9.15
N ILE A 314 -12.86 16.06 -8.80
CA ILE A 314 -12.23 15.02 -9.64
C ILE A 314 -13.10 13.76 -9.66
N PRO A 315 -13.46 13.23 -10.85
CA PRO A 315 -14.22 12.00 -10.95
C PRO A 315 -13.55 10.83 -10.24
N ASN A 316 -14.24 10.25 -9.25
CA ASN A 316 -13.76 9.18 -8.39
C ASN A 316 -14.46 7.85 -8.65
N ALA A 317 -13.70 6.76 -8.53
CA ALA A 317 -14.22 5.41 -8.38
C ALA A 317 -13.70 4.77 -7.08
N ILE A 318 -14.55 4.04 -6.38
CA ILE A 318 -14.22 3.23 -5.20
C ILE A 318 -14.40 1.76 -5.57
N PHE A 319 -13.35 0.96 -5.41
CA PHE A 319 -13.38 -0.50 -5.56
C PHE A 319 -13.18 -1.13 -4.18
N TYR A 320 -14.06 -2.02 -3.78
CA TYR A 320 -13.99 -2.66 -2.44
C TYR A 320 -14.45 -4.12 -2.49
N GLY A 321 -13.86 -4.93 -1.62
CA GLY A 321 -14.21 -6.33 -1.42
C GLY A 321 -14.99 -6.55 -0.11
N LEU A 322 -15.92 -7.50 -0.11
CA LEU A 322 -16.74 -7.79 1.08
C LEU A 322 -15.97 -8.50 2.21
N ASN A 323 -14.82 -9.07 1.90
CA ASN A 323 -13.99 -9.78 2.87
C ASN A 323 -12.70 -9.04 3.23
N ASP A 324 -12.69 -7.73 3.03
CA ASP A 324 -11.61 -6.86 3.44
C ASP A 324 -11.68 -6.62 4.96
N TRP A 325 -10.58 -6.92 5.66
CA TRP A 325 -10.52 -6.76 7.12
C TRP A 325 -9.89 -5.45 7.56
N LEU A 326 -9.35 -4.65 6.64
CA LEU A 326 -8.82 -3.32 6.93
C LEU A 326 -9.83 -2.20 6.67
N ILE A 327 -10.87 -2.47 5.88
CA ILE A 327 -11.98 -1.55 5.65
C ILE A 327 -13.31 -2.30 5.76
N SER A 328 -14.33 -1.63 6.24
CA SER A 328 -15.69 -2.18 6.29
C SER A 328 -16.56 -1.60 5.17
N THR A 329 -17.62 -2.33 4.81
CA THR A 329 -18.63 -1.79 3.89
C THR A 329 -19.29 -0.53 4.46
N THR A 330 -19.45 -0.43 5.76
CA THR A 330 -19.98 0.78 6.45
C THR A 330 -19.03 1.97 6.23
N ASP A 331 -17.74 1.78 6.36
CA ASP A 331 -16.73 2.83 6.13
C ASP A 331 -16.70 3.26 4.66
N ILE A 332 -16.92 2.33 3.73
CA ILE A 332 -17.07 2.63 2.30
C ILE A 332 -18.34 3.46 2.01
N GLU A 333 -19.47 3.15 2.67
CA GLU A 333 -20.69 3.96 2.53
C GLU A 333 -20.48 5.39 3.05
N HIS A 334 -19.83 5.56 4.21
CA HIS A 334 -19.48 6.88 4.73
C HIS A 334 -18.60 7.66 3.74
N LEU A 335 -17.58 7.03 3.17
CA LEU A 335 -16.73 7.67 2.17
C LEU A 335 -17.52 8.01 0.89
N ALA A 336 -18.41 7.14 0.44
CA ALA A 336 -19.24 7.38 -0.74
C ALA A 336 -20.19 8.56 -0.52
N ASP A 337 -20.76 8.69 0.68
CA ASP A 337 -21.62 9.83 1.07
C ASP A 337 -20.83 11.14 1.08
N ASP A 338 -19.61 11.13 1.58
CA ASP A 338 -18.73 12.29 1.59
C ASP A 338 -18.33 12.73 0.17
N LEU A 339 -18.09 11.78 -0.72
CA LEU A 339 -17.65 11.98 -2.11
C LEU A 339 -18.81 12.14 -3.11
N LYS A 340 -20.05 12.20 -2.68
CA LYS A 340 -21.26 12.17 -3.52
C LYS A 340 -21.23 13.04 -4.77
N ASN A 341 -20.53 14.17 -4.75
CA ASN A 341 -20.43 15.07 -5.90
C ASN A 341 -19.46 14.57 -6.96
N SER A 342 -18.37 13.95 -6.55
CA SER A 342 -17.26 13.45 -7.40
C SER A 342 -17.32 11.95 -7.66
N LEU A 343 -17.99 11.17 -6.80
CA LEU A 343 -18.14 9.73 -6.96
C LEU A 343 -18.93 9.39 -8.22
N LYS A 344 -18.32 8.64 -9.14
CA LYS A 344 -18.94 8.18 -10.40
C LYS A 344 -19.17 6.67 -10.41
N LEU A 345 -18.41 5.93 -9.61
CA LEU A 345 -18.52 4.49 -9.51
C LEU A 345 -18.21 4.04 -8.08
N LYS A 346 -19.14 3.28 -7.48
CA LYS A 346 -18.90 2.49 -6.28
C LYS A 346 -19.00 1.02 -6.70
N TYR A 347 -17.86 0.36 -6.83
CA TYR A 347 -17.77 -0.98 -7.42
C TYR A 347 -17.46 -2.02 -6.35
N GLU A 348 -18.43 -2.84 -6.04
CA GLU A 348 -18.27 -4.01 -5.19
C GLU A 348 -17.68 -5.15 -6.01
N ILE A 349 -16.53 -5.68 -5.59
CA ILE A 349 -15.91 -6.82 -6.28
C ILE A 349 -16.84 -8.03 -6.13
N PRO A 350 -17.22 -8.69 -7.25
CA PRO A 350 -18.11 -9.84 -7.20
C PRO A 350 -17.59 -10.98 -6.31
N GLY A 351 -18.47 -11.54 -5.48
CA GLY A 351 -18.13 -12.64 -4.57
C GLY A 351 -17.69 -12.18 -3.18
N THR A 352 -17.47 -13.15 -2.29
CA THR A 352 -17.19 -12.90 -0.86
C THR A 352 -15.75 -13.21 -0.46
N ASP A 353 -14.88 -13.48 -1.42
CA ASP A 353 -13.54 -14.02 -1.15
C ASP A 353 -12.42 -12.97 -1.35
N PHE A 354 -12.80 -11.76 -1.77
CA PHE A 354 -11.84 -10.72 -2.10
C PHE A 354 -11.47 -9.92 -0.86
N THR A 355 -10.19 -9.97 -0.50
CA THR A 355 -9.61 -9.30 0.67
C THR A 355 -8.87 -8.04 0.26
N HIS A 356 -8.37 -7.28 1.23
CA HIS A 356 -7.58 -6.06 0.98
C HIS A 356 -6.38 -6.30 0.04
N ILE A 357 -5.67 -7.41 0.23
CA ILE A 357 -4.48 -7.71 -0.57
C ILE A 357 -4.81 -8.44 -1.89
N SER A 358 -6.02 -8.95 -2.04
CA SER A 358 -6.47 -9.61 -3.28
C SER A 358 -6.52 -8.65 -4.47
N PHE A 359 -6.65 -7.34 -4.22
CA PHE A 359 -6.54 -6.31 -5.26
C PHE A 359 -5.20 -6.33 -6.00
N LEU A 360 -4.15 -6.87 -5.39
CA LEU A 360 -2.80 -6.92 -5.94
C LEU A 360 -2.38 -8.34 -6.34
N PHE A 361 -2.73 -9.33 -5.52
CA PHE A 361 -2.23 -10.71 -5.66
C PHE A 361 -3.34 -11.74 -5.95
N GLY A 362 -4.59 -11.30 -6.05
CA GLY A 362 -5.70 -12.18 -6.36
C GLY A 362 -5.57 -12.78 -7.76
N LYS A 363 -5.81 -14.08 -7.90
CA LYS A 363 -5.80 -14.78 -9.19
C LYS A 363 -6.80 -14.21 -10.20
N ASP A 364 -7.93 -13.68 -9.68
CA ASP A 364 -9.01 -13.11 -10.47
C ASP A 364 -8.96 -11.56 -10.50
N ALA A 365 -7.87 -10.94 -9.98
CA ALA A 365 -7.74 -9.48 -9.91
C ALA A 365 -7.79 -8.81 -11.29
N LYS A 366 -7.23 -9.45 -12.32
CA LYS A 366 -7.26 -8.91 -13.67
C LYS A 366 -8.70 -8.70 -14.14
N GLU A 367 -9.52 -9.74 -14.07
CA GLU A 367 -10.90 -9.71 -14.58
C GLU A 367 -11.83 -8.91 -13.67
N LEU A 368 -11.70 -9.08 -12.36
CA LEU A 368 -12.63 -8.49 -11.40
C LEU A 368 -12.30 -7.04 -11.01
N VAL A 369 -11.03 -6.63 -11.14
CA VAL A 369 -10.58 -5.29 -10.71
C VAL A 369 -10.03 -4.49 -11.88
N TYR A 370 -9.02 -5.03 -12.61
CA TYR A 370 -8.24 -4.20 -13.51
C TYR A 370 -8.97 -3.89 -14.82
N GLU A 371 -9.77 -4.82 -15.33
CA GLU A 371 -10.60 -4.55 -16.51
C GLU A 371 -11.67 -3.48 -16.22
N PRO A 372 -12.48 -3.56 -15.13
CA PRO A 372 -13.38 -2.47 -14.76
C PRO A 372 -12.66 -1.15 -14.44
N LEU A 373 -11.48 -1.21 -13.81
CA LEU A 373 -10.66 -0.02 -13.55
C LEU A 373 -10.28 0.69 -14.86
N LEU A 374 -9.79 -0.05 -15.85
CA LEU A 374 -9.45 0.48 -17.18
C LEU A 374 -10.67 1.09 -17.87
N GLU A 375 -11.83 0.43 -17.83
CA GLU A 375 -13.07 0.98 -18.37
C GLU A 375 -13.44 2.32 -17.73
N PHE A 376 -13.32 2.41 -16.40
CA PHE A 376 -13.55 3.68 -15.70
C PHE A 376 -12.54 4.76 -16.11
N LEU A 377 -11.25 4.45 -16.18
CA LEU A 377 -10.23 5.42 -16.61
C LEU A 377 -10.50 5.95 -18.03
N GLU A 378 -11.01 5.12 -18.89
CA GLU A 378 -11.38 5.47 -20.27
C GLU A 378 -12.75 6.18 -20.40
N GLY A 379 -13.51 6.29 -19.30
CA GLY A 379 -14.81 6.94 -19.26
C GLY A 379 -15.94 6.12 -19.87
N LYS A 380 -15.78 4.80 -19.89
CA LYS A 380 -16.84 3.87 -20.29
C LYS A 380 -17.85 3.68 -19.16
N ASP A 381 -19.08 3.37 -19.51
CA ASP A 381 -20.10 2.97 -18.54
C ASP A 381 -19.84 1.54 -18.07
N ILE A 382 -19.67 1.39 -16.76
CA ILE A 382 -19.48 0.08 -16.13
C ILE A 382 -20.83 -0.37 -15.58
N ASN A 383 -21.32 -1.52 -16.01
CA ASN A 383 -22.48 -2.15 -15.40
C ASN A 383 -22.05 -2.72 -14.04
N ALA A 384 -22.28 -1.96 -12.96
CA ALA A 384 -22.01 -2.35 -11.58
C ALA A 384 -23.13 -3.22 -11.02
#